data_8785cc424180415fe42503b9e88848b7
#
_entry.id   8785cc424180415fe42503b9e88848b7
#
_cell.length_a   1.000
_cell.length_b   1.000
_cell.length_c   1.000
_cell.angle_alpha   90.00
_cell.angle_beta   90.00
_cell.angle_gamma   90.00
#
_symmetry.space_group_name_H-M   'P 1'
#
loop_
_entity.id
_entity.type
_entity.pdbx_description
1 polymer ?
#
loop_
_entity_poly.entity_id
_entity_poly.type
_entity_poly.pdbx_seq_one_letter_code
_entity_poly.pdbx_strand_id
1 'polypeptide(L)'
;NKTMILSCEGVYQNAQVSVNNQVITKWPYGYSGFYVDMTEHLSQTDENIIEIIADNEKVPNSRWYSGGGVYREVNLLIAGQSYIKPEGVRVTTTGNGQVQVLTDIVGEGDVEVEILDGMKAVASGTGRKLDLIIKDPVLWDEENPHLYTCKVMLKEKEQKIDEETIRFGIRTLAWSGKGFFVNGKETLLRGACIHHDNGILGACGFKDAEYRRIKILKEAGFNAIRSSHNPVSKAMLDACDELGIYVMDELCDYWLIHKNPYDHAGDTFLQWWKKDVDAMIGKDYNHPSVIMYSIGNEISELGTLEGQKLCKEISDYVRRADETRAVTCGINLMLASMAAKGSGIYGEKKNGKENKNGSMAMDSMPTSALYNVLMNKMGGVIDKMASKPAADKVCDIIDPFLDIPGYNYATSRYEKEAQNHPERCIVGSETLPLSLYKNWQLVKKCANLIGDFMWTGWDYLGETGLGTIRYVKKETGENIYPGLAILAGCGVIDICGMQRPE
;
A
#
# COMPACT_ATOMS: atom_id res chain seq x y z
N ASN A 1 33.53 -11.49 -15.62
CA ASN A 1 32.35 -12.01 -14.90
C ASN A 1 31.44 -10.83 -14.55
N LYS A 2 30.19 -10.90 -15.01
CA LYS A 2 29.14 -9.94 -14.70
C LYS A 2 28.06 -10.62 -13.89
N THR A 3 27.48 -9.92 -12.92
CA THR A 3 26.27 -10.33 -12.22
C THR A 3 25.07 -9.83 -13.00
N MET A 4 24.08 -10.70 -13.23
CA MET A 4 22.88 -10.42 -13.98
C MET A 4 21.66 -10.63 -13.10
N ILE A 5 20.95 -9.54 -12.77
CA ILE A 5 19.78 -9.58 -11.90
C ILE A 5 18.57 -9.11 -12.67
N LEU A 6 17.52 -9.93 -12.73
CA LEU A 6 16.21 -9.54 -13.24
C LEU A 6 15.43 -8.87 -12.11
N SER A 7 14.96 -7.65 -12.34
CA SER A 7 14.06 -6.92 -11.46
C SER A 7 12.66 -6.97 -12.05
N CYS A 8 11.69 -7.50 -11.31
CA CYS A 8 10.28 -7.50 -11.68
C CYS A 8 9.51 -6.67 -10.64
N GLU A 9 8.95 -5.54 -11.03
CA GLU A 9 8.20 -4.69 -10.10
C GLU A 9 6.79 -5.22 -9.82
N GLY A 10 6.16 -5.90 -10.79
CA GLY A 10 4.83 -6.48 -10.61
C GLY A 10 4.47 -7.49 -11.70
N VAL A 11 4.15 -8.70 -11.27
CA VAL A 11 3.69 -9.81 -12.12
C VAL A 11 2.48 -10.45 -11.46
N TYR A 12 1.30 -10.23 -12.01
CA TYR A 12 0.06 -10.70 -11.39
C TYR A 12 -0.43 -11.95 -12.08
N GLN A 13 -0.47 -13.10 -11.37
CA GLN A 13 0.11 -13.47 -10.09
C GLN A 13 0.83 -14.82 -10.23
N ASN A 14 1.26 -15.44 -9.10
CA ASN A 14 1.97 -16.73 -9.09
C ASN A 14 3.13 -16.74 -10.09
N ALA A 15 3.92 -15.68 -10.09
CA ALA A 15 5.03 -15.51 -11.01
C ALA A 15 6.03 -16.68 -10.92
N GLN A 16 6.45 -17.19 -12.06
CA GLN A 16 7.54 -18.14 -12.21
C GLN A 16 8.54 -17.58 -13.21
N VAL A 17 9.80 -17.50 -12.83
CA VAL A 17 10.88 -17.10 -13.73
C VAL A 17 11.74 -18.32 -14.04
N SER A 18 11.95 -18.55 -15.33
CA SER A 18 12.87 -19.57 -15.85
C SER A 18 13.95 -18.95 -16.72
N VAL A 19 15.12 -19.53 -16.69
CA VAL A 19 16.26 -19.24 -17.56
C VAL A 19 16.66 -20.51 -18.26
N ASN A 20 16.72 -20.52 -19.57
CA ASN A 20 17.08 -21.69 -20.39
C ASN A 20 16.32 -22.97 -20.00
N ASN A 21 15.00 -22.85 -19.84
CA ASN A 21 14.07 -23.90 -19.40
C ASN A 21 14.27 -24.37 -17.94
N GLN A 22 15.12 -23.74 -17.15
CA GLN A 22 15.27 -24.05 -15.74
C GLN A 22 14.50 -23.02 -14.89
N VAL A 23 13.53 -23.48 -14.08
CA VAL A 23 12.84 -22.62 -13.11
C VAL A 23 13.79 -22.22 -12.00
N ILE A 24 14.01 -20.91 -11.82
CA ILE A 24 14.94 -20.37 -10.84
C ILE A 24 14.26 -19.65 -9.68
N THR A 25 13.05 -19.16 -9.88
CA THR A 25 12.28 -18.55 -8.79
C THR A 25 10.77 -18.65 -9.00
N LYS A 26 10.03 -18.56 -7.89
CA LYS A 26 8.57 -18.39 -7.86
C LYS A 26 8.22 -17.27 -6.88
N TRP A 27 7.22 -16.47 -7.24
CA TRP A 27 6.72 -15.39 -6.40
C TRP A 27 5.19 -15.32 -6.48
N PRO A 28 4.45 -15.67 -5.42
CA PRO A 28 2.99 -15.81 -5.51
C PRO A 28 2.27 -14.46 -5.55
N TYR A 29 2.64 -13.50 -4.67
CA TYR A 29 1.91 -12.25 -4.52
C TYR A 29 2.18 -11.31 -5.69
N GLY A 30 1.10 -10.91 -6.38
CA GLY A 30 1.22 -10.18 -7.65
C GLY A 30 1.56 -8.69 -7.52
N TYR A 31 1.56 -8.14 -6.31
CA TYR A 31 1.74 -6.70 -6.08
C TYR A 31 3.08 -6.31 -5.47
N SER A 32 3.85 -7.27 -4.96
CA SER A 32 5.21 -7.02 -4.48
C SER A 32 6.23 -7.30 -5.57
N GLY A 33 7.25 -6.41 -5.66
CA GLY A 33 8.38 -6.57 -6.56
C GLY A 33 9.37 -7.61 -6.04
N PHE A 34 10.19 -8.16 -6.94
CA PHE A 34 11.23 -9.11 -6.59
C PHE A 34 12.43 -9.05 -7.53
N TYR A 35 13.56 -9.53 -7.02
CA TYR A 35 14.83 -9.59 -7.74
C TYR A 35 15.28 -11.04 -7.88
N VAL A 36 15.82 -11.39 -9.06
CA VAL A 36 16.27 -12.75 -9.38
C VAL A 36 17.68 -12.70 -9.92
N ASP A 37 18.66 -13.24 -9.18
CA ASP A 37 20.02 -13.43 -9.70
C ASP A 37 20.00 -14.61 -10.69
N MET A 38 20.30 -14.30 -11.95
CA MET A 38 20.31 -15.26 -13.05
C MET A 38 21.73 -15.69 -13.41
N THR A 39 22.75 -15.15 -12.78
CA THR A 39 24.16 -15.22 -13.20
C THR A 39 24.64 -16.63 -13.49
N GLU A 40 24.35 -17.58 -12.59
CA GLU A 40 24.81 -18.97 -12.72
C GLU A 40 23.97 -19.79 -13.75
N HIS A 41 22.84 -19.26 -14.20
CA HIS A 41 21.91 -19.95 -15.12
C HIS A 41 22.08 -19.51 -16.57
N LEU A 42 22.93 -18.51 -16.82
CA LEU A 42 23.14 -17.96 -18.15
C LEU A 42 24.27 -18.70 -18.88
N SER A 43 24.03 -19.06 -20.16
CA SER A 43 25.06 -19.50 -21.07
C SER A 43 25.96 -18.33 -21.47
N GLN A 44 27.28 -18.59 -21.54
CA GLN A 44 28.27 -17.58 -21.96
C GLN A 44 28.52 -17.60 -23.47
N THR A 45 28.05 -18.62 -24.16
CA THR A 45 28.35 -18.86 -25.58
C THR A 45 27.13 -18.82 -26.49
N ASP A 46 25.93 -18.99 -25.89
CA ASP A 46 24.68 -19.13 -26.65
C ASP A 46 23.68 -18.03 -26.27
N GLU A 47 22.61 -17.93 -27.02
CA GLU A 47 21.45 -17.13 -26.71
C GLU A 47 20.82 -17.62 -25.39
N ASN A 48 20.40 -16.69 -24.54
CA ASN A 48 19.71 -16.99 -23.29
C ASN A 48 18.24 -16.65 -23.41
N ILE A 49 17.38 -17.58 -23.02
CA ILE A 49 15.93 -17.40 -22.99
C ILE A 49 15.50 -17.18 -21.54
N ILE A 50 14.93 -16.02 -21.26
CA ILE A 50 14.29 -15.70 -19.97
C ILE A 50 12.78 -15.75 -20.19
N GLU A 51 12.10 -16.58 -19.42
CA GLU A 51 10.66 -16.71 -19.47
C GLU A 51 10.04 -16.30 -18.13
N ILE A 52 9.03 -15.44 -18.18
CA ILE A 52 8.23 -15.02 -17.02
C ILE A 52 6.81 -15.52 -17.25
N ILE A 53 6.37 -16.47 -16.43
CA ILE A 53 5.00 -16.98 -16.44
C ILE A 53 4.24 -16.28 -15.31
N ALA A 54 3.07 -15.73 -15.63
CA ALA A 54 2.09 -15.26 -14.67
C ALA A 54 0.86 -16.17 -14.75
N ASP A 55 0.55 -16.86 -13.65
CA ASP A 55 -0.63 -17.73 -13.56
C ASP A 55 -1.76 -17.04 -12.81
N ASN A 56 -2.71 -16.48 -13.56
CA ASN A 56 -3.94 -15.86 -13.05
C ASN A 56 -5.19 -16.62 -13.55
N GLU A 57 -5.10 -17.93 -13.75
CA GLU A 57 -6.20 -18.76 -14.26
C GLU A 57 -7.35 -18.87 -13.24
N LYS A 58 -7.00 -18.99 -11.94
CA LYS A 58 -7.99 -19.19 -10.89
C LYS A 58 -8.59 -17.86 -10.42
N VAL A 59 -9.86 -17.66 -10.71
CA VAL A 59 -10.65 -16.47 -10.32
C VAL A 59 -11.97 -16.88 -9.67
N PRO A 60 -12.56 -16.06 -8.76
CA PRO A 60 -12.08 -14.76 -8.28
C PRO A 60 -10.95 -14.89 -7.24
N ASN A 61 -9.94 -14.04 -7.35
CA ASN A 61 -8.81 -13.98 -6.43
C ASN A 61 -8.57 -12.57 -5.84
N SER A 62 -9.38 -11.60 -6.23
CA SER A 62 -9.44 -10.26 -5.65
C SER A 62 -10.86 -9.71 -5.70
N ARG A 63 -11.09 -8.56 -5.02
CA ARG A 63 -12.38 -7.86 -5.01
C ARG A 63 -12.45 -6.70 -6.01
N TRP A 64 -11.42 -6.50 -6.80
CA TRP A 64 -11.28 -5.46 -7.83
C TRP A 64 -10.57 -6.04 -9.06
N TYR A 65 -10.49 -5.26 -10.13
CA TYR A 65 -9.75 -5.64 -11.32
C TYR A 65 -8.25 -5.66 -11.03
N SER A 66 -7.67 -6.83 -11.03
CA SER A 66 -6.25 -7.04 -10.75
C SER A 66 -5.37 -6.99 -12.01
N GLY A 67 -5.96 -7.16 -13.18
CA GLY A 67 -5.22 -7.41 -14.41
C GLY A 67 -4.69 -8.84 -14.49
N GLY A 68 -3.62 -9.04 -15.26
CA GLY A 68 -2.92 -10.31 -15.42
C GLY A 68 -1.63 -10.13 -16.20
N GLY A 69 -0.63 -10.96 -15.94
CA GLY A 69 0.67 -10.87 -16.59
C GLY A 69 1.64 -9.87 -15.98
N VAL A 70 2.61 -9.45 -16.76
CA VAL A 70 3.60 -8.41 -16.38
C VAL A 70 2.95 -7.05 -16.58
N TYR A 71 2.70 -6.31 -15.50
CA TYR A 71 1.95 -5.06 -15.55
C TYR A 71 2.72 -3.83 -15.02
N ARG A 72 3.90 -4.06 -14.43
CA ARG A 72 4.86 -3.04 -14.03
C ARG A 72 6.21 -3.29 -14.68
N GLU A 73 7.21 -2.47 -14.43
CA GLU A 73 8.50 -2.52 -15.08
C GLU A 73 9.26 -3.83 -14.82
N VAL A 74 9.96 -4.30 -15.86
CA VAL A 74 10.93 -5.38 -15.79
C VAL A 74 12.25 -4.86 -16.32
N ASN A 75 13.30 -4.94 -15.49
CA ASN A 75 14.61 -4.40 -15.79
C ASN A 75 15.68 -5.48 -15.65
N LEU A 76 16.69 -5.46 -16.50
CA LEU A 76 17.89 -6.25 -16.36
C LEU A 76 19.01 -5.38 -15.77
N LEU A 77 19.42 -5.70 -14.56
CA LEU A 77 20.54 -5.06 -13.88
C LEU A 77 21.80 -5.83 -14.19
N ILE A 78 22.82 -5.14 -14.72
CA ILE A 78 24.10 -5.72 -15.10
C ILE A 78 25.20 -5.09 -14.25
N ALA A 79 25.72 -5.85 -13.30
CA ALA A 79 26.71 -5.39 -12.36
C ALA A 79 28.06 -6.11 -12.49
N GLY A 80 29.07 -5.61 -11.79
CA GLY A 80 30.34 -6.30 -11.56
C GLY A 80 30.21 -7.40 -10.50
N GLN A 81 31.37 -7.90 -10.02
CA GLN A 81 31.41 -8.80 -8.85
C GLN A 81 31.12 -8.03 -7.56
N SER A 82 31.53 -6.77 -7.50
CA SER A 82 31.13 -5.84 -6.44
C SER A 82 30.14 -4.84 -7.02
N TYR A 83 29.01 -4.64 -6.31
CA TYR A 83 27.94 -3.77 -6.73
C TYR A 83 27.08 -3.30 -5.54
N ILE A 84 26.35 -2.21 -5.73
CA ILE A 84 25.35 -1.72 -4.79
C ILE A 84 24.11 -2.61 -4.92
N LYS A 85 23.62 -3.19 -3.83
CA LYS A 85 22.43 -4.05 -3.88
C LYS A 85 21.21 -3.27 -4.37
N PRO A 86 20.33 -3.88 -5.16
CA PRO A 86 19.02 -3.29 -5.44
C PRO A 86 18.32 -2.88 -4.13
N GLU A 87 17.80 -1.66 -4.08
CA GLU A 87 17.21 -1.05 -2.86
C GLU A 87 18.16 -1.01 -1.66
N GLY A 88 19.47 -1.14 -1.89
CA GLY A 88 20.51 -1.15 -0.86
C GLY A 88 20.92 0.23 -0.36
N VAL A 89 20.46 1.32 -0.99
CA VAL A 89 20.68 2.69 -0.51
C VAL A 89 19.48 3.15 0.27
N ARG A 90 19.68 3.48 1.56
CA ARG A 90 18.66 4.00 2.45
C ARG A 90 19.05 5.37 2.97
N VAL A 91 18.20 6.36 2.75
CA VAL A 91 18.40 7.73 3.19
C VAL A 91 17.40 8.09 4.29
N THR A 92 17.90 8.29 5.50
CA THR A 92 17.10 8.73 6.64
C THR A 92 17.37 10.19 6.96
N THR A 93 16.34 10.98 7.17
CA THR A 93 16.49 12.43 7.36
C THR A 93 15.84 12.92 8.66
N THR A 94 16.34 14.04 9.17
CA THR A 94 15.72 14.82 10.22
C THR A 94 15.50 16.25 9.75
N GLY A 95 14.52 16.95 10.30
CA GLY A 95 14.13 18.29 9.86
C GLY A 95 15.20 19.39 10.02
N ASN A 96 16.30 19.11 10.71
CA ASN A 96 17.42 20.04 10.88
C ASN A 96 18.56 19.82 9.85
N GLY A 97 18.31 19.05 8.78
CA GLY A 97 19.27 18.80 7.72
C GLY A 97 20.27 17.67 7.96
N GLN A 98 20.13 16.93 9.05
CA GLN A 98 20.89 15.68 9.21
C GLN A 98 20.36 14.64 8.22
N VAL A 99 21.28 14.01 7.51
CA VAL A 99 21.00 12.97 6.51
C VAL A 99 21.92 11.80 6.79
N GLN A 100 21.34 10.66 7.16
CA GLN A 100 22.08 9.41 7.26
C GLN A 100 21.90 8.62 5.97
N VAL A 101 23.00 8.17 5.37
CA VAL A 101 23.01 7.30 4.20
C VAL A 101 23.60 5.96 4.59
N LEU A 102 22.82 4.90 4.40
CA LEU A 102 23.28 3.51 4.50
C LEU A 102 23.38 2.94 3.09
N THR A 103 24.50 2.30 2.77
CA THR A 103 24.71 1.64 1.48
C THR A 103 25.08 0.17 1.71
N ASP A 104 24.20 -0.72 1.28
CA ASP A 104 24.43 -2.15 1.28
C ASP A 104 25.02 -2.59 -0.07
N ILE A 105 26.15 -3.28 -0.03
CA ILE A 105 26.86 -3.73 -1.23
C ILE A 105 27.12 -5.22 -1.18
N VAL A 106 27.28 -5.82 -2.36
CA VAL A 106 27.88 -7.14 -2.54
C VAL A 106 29.36 -6.95 -2.86
N GLY A 107 30.22 -7.80 -2.35
CA GLY A 107 31.66 -7.73 -2.56
C GLY A 107 32.35 -6.64 -1.76
N GLU A 108 33.38 -6.03 -2.34
CA GLU A 108 34.23 -5.04 -1.69
C GLU A 108 34.31 -3.76 -2.52
N GLY A 109 34.68 -2.65 -1.89
CA GLY A 109 34.89 -1.35 -2.51
C GLY A 109 34.61 -0.20 -1.56
N ASP A 110 35.08 0.97 -1.94
CA ASP A 110 34.88 2.23 -1.24
C ASP A 110 33.61 2.91 -1.73
N VAL A 111 32.73 3.25 -0.81
CA VAL A 111 31.47 3.95 -1.11
C VAL A 111 31.68 5.44 -0.97
N GLU A 112 31.45 6.17 -2.03
CA GLU A 112 31.41 7.65 -2.04
C GLU A 112 29.99 8.13 -2.26
N VAL A 113 29.56 9.10 -1.45
CA VAL A 113 28.22 9.67 -1.48
C VAL A 113 28.31 11.15 -1.76
N GLU A 114 27.49 11.63 -2.70
CA GLU A 114 27.28 13.04 -2.98
C GLU A 114 25.78 13.35 -2.93
N ILE A 115 25.41 14.39 -2.16
CA ILE A 115 24.03 14.89 -2.12
C ILE A 115 23.95 16.16 -2.93
N LEU A 116 23.01 16.20 -3.86
CA LEU A 116 22.79 17.31 -4.78
C LEU A 116 21.45 18.00 -4.50
N ASP A 117 21.45 19.32 -4.58
CA ASP A 117 20.28 20.16 -4.72
C ASP A 117 20.24 20.70 -6.16
N GLY A 118 19.39 20.10 -7.00
CA GLY A 118 19.51 20.24 -8.44
C GLY A 118 20.86 19.73 -8.95
N MET A 119 21.69 20.63 -9.50
CA MET A 119 23.05 20.30 -9.94
C MET A 119 24.16 20.67 -8.93
N LYS A 120 23.79 21.25 -7.79
CA LYS A 120 24.76 21.75 -6.80
C LYS A 120 25.00 20.70 -5.72
N ALA A 121 26.25 20.30 -5.52
CA ALA A 121 26.64 19.48 -4.38
C ALA A 121 26.46 20.28 -3.07
N VAL A 122 25.71 19.70 -2.12
CA VAL A 122 25.39 20.32 -0.81
C VAL A 122 25.98 19.56 0.35
N ALA A 123 26.28 18.27 0.17
CA ALA A 123 26.99 17.44 1.15
C ALA A 123 27.68 16.27 0.44
N SER A 124 28.77 15.74 0.99
CA SER A 124 29.43 14.56 0.48
C SER A 124 30.24 13.86 1.57
N GLY A 125 30.56 12.59 1.35
CA GLY A 125 31.38 11.81 2.26
C GLY A 125 31.72 10.44 1.70
N THR A 126 32.54 9.67 2.43
CA THR A 126 32.99 8.33 2.04
C THR A 126 32.69 7.34 3.17
N GLY A 127 32.07 6.22 2.84
CA GLY A 127 31.73 5.13 3.76
C GLY A 127 30.36 4.51 3.49
N ARG A 128 30.15 3.29 3.97
CA ARG A 128 28.86 2.55 3.82
C ARG A 128 27.78 3.06 4.76
N LYS A 129 28.16 3.73 5.83
CA LYS A 129 27.27 4.41 6.76
C LYS A 129 27.82 5.80 6.99
N LEU A 130 27.05 6.81 6.59
CA LEU A 130 27.44 8.20 6.63
C LEU A 130 26.38 9.03 7.33
N ASP A 131 26.81 9.92 8.21
CA ASP A 131 26.01 10.99 8.77
C ASP A 131 26.48 12.31 8.15
N LEU A 132 25.65 12.90 7.32
CA LEU A 132 25.91 14.14 6.59
C LEU A 132 25.02 15.28 7.10
N ILE A 133 25.41 16.52 6.84
CA ILE A 133 24.63 17.72 7.20
C ILE A 133 24.44 18.58 5.96
N ILE A 134 23.20 18.85 5.62
CA ILE A 134 22.81 19.84 4.64
C ILE A 134 22.52 21.14 5.41
N LYS A 135 23.28 22.17 5.09
CA LYS A 135 23.09 23.48 5.73
C LYS A 135 21.87 24.18 5.13
N ASP A 136 21.01 24.73 6.00
CA ASP A 136 19.78 25.43 5.60
C ASP A 136 18.89 24.59 4.65
N PRO A 137 18.44 23.38 5.07
CA PRO A 137 17.74 22.45 4.20
C PRO A 137 16.37 22.99 3.79
N VAL A 138 15.97 22.75 2.55
CA VAL A 138 14.60 22.92 2.10
C VAL A 138 13.81 21.66 2.44
N LEU A 139 12.75 21.82 3.23
CA LEU A 139 11.95 20.67 3.69
C LEU A 139 10.90 20.29 2.65
N TRP A 140 10.63 18.99 2.57
CA TRP A 140 9.58 18.42 1.75
C TRP A 140 8.25 18.40 2.52
N ASP A 141 7.19 18.93 1.93
CA ASP A 141 5.80 18.75 2.35
C ASP A 141 4.83 18.86 1.17
N GLU A 142 3.51 18.79 1.42
CA GLU A 142 2.47 18.84 0.39
C GLU A 142 2.44 20.15 -0.41
N GLU A 143 2.89 21.25 0.19
CA GLU A 143 2.91 22.59 -0.43
C GLU A 143 4.24 22.86 -1.12
N ASN A 144 5.33 22.27 -0.60
CA ASN A 144 6.69 22.43 -1.11
C ASN A 144 7.37 21.05 -1.26
N PRO A 145 7.07 20.28 -2.31
CA PRO A 145 7.60 18.94 -2.50
C PRO A 145 9.05 18.94 -3.02
N HIS A 146 9.98 19.53 -2.26
CA HIS A 146 11.36 19.66 -2.63
C HIS A 146 12.13 18.35 -2.50
N LEU A 147 12.81 17.94 -3.58
CA LEU A 147 13.57 16.69 -3.63
C LEU A 147 15.06 16.96 -3.85
N TYR A 148 15.86 16.28 -3.06
CA TYR A 148 17.31 16.15 -3.23
C TYR A 148 17.63 14.87 -3.99
N THR A 149 18.85 14.83 -4.54
CA THR A 149 19.41 13.63 -5.18
C THR A 149 20.59 13.13 -4.36
N CYS A 150 20.55 11.88 -3.93
CA CYS A 150 21.68 11.17 -3.34
C CYS A 150 22.31 10.30 -4.43
N LYS A 151 23.52 10.63 -4.80
CA LYS A 151 24.35 9.87 -5.74
C LYS A 151 25.35 9.05 -4.94
N VAL A 152 25.29 7.74 -5.10
CA VAL A 152 26.18 6.77 -4.43
C VAL A 152 27.04 6.10 -5.48
N MET A 153 28.35 6.17 -5.31
CA MET A 153 29.32 5.55 -6.20
C MET A 153 30.11 4.49 -5.43
N LEU A 154 30.18 3.31 -6.00
CA LEU A 154 31.07 2.26 -5.53
C LEU A 154 32.37 2.30 -6.35
N LYS A 155 33.52 2.37 -5.68
CA LYS A 155 34.84 2.47 -6.31
C LYS A 155 35.74 1.32 -5.89
N GLU A 156 36.58 0.87 -6.81
CA GLU A 156 37.72 0.02 -6.56
C GLU A 156 38.99 0.69 -7.08
N LYS A 157 39.98 0.96 -6.21
CA LYS A 157 41.23 1.64 -6.57
C LYS A 157 40.99 2.94 -7.36
N GLU A 158 40.10 3.81 -6.84
CA GLU A 158 39.69 5.09 -7.47
C GLU A 158 38.86 4.97 -8.77
N GLN A 159 38.67 3.78 -9.29
CA GLN A 159 37.82 3.57 -10.46
C GLN A 159 36.38 3.31 -10.03
N LYS A 160 35.43 4.07 -10.57
CA LYS A 160 33.98 3.79 -10.39
C LYS A 160 33.64 2.46 -11.05
N ILE A 161 33.07 1.54 -10.27
CA ILE A 161 32.64 0.20 -10.71
C ILE A 161 31.12 0.05 -10.69
N ASP A 162 30.40 0.84 -9.85
CA ASP A 162 28.95 0.89 -9.83
C ASP A 162 28.44 2.26 -9.35
N GLU A 163 27.18 2.57 -9.62
CA GLU A 163 26.56 3.84 -9.25
C GLU A 163 25.04 3.67 -9.08
N GLU A 164 24.50 4.24 -8.00
CA GLU A 164 23.06 4.33 -7.75
C GLU A 164 22.66 5.79 -7.50
N THR A 165 21.48 6.17 -7.96
CA THR A 165 20.96 7.54 -7.79
C THR A 165 19.56 7.49 -7.20
N ILE A 166 19.41 8.05 -6.00
CA ILE A 166 18.17 8.05 -5.22
C ILE A 166 17.66 9.50 -5.08
N ARG A 167 16.39 9.72 -5.34
CA ARG A 167 15.70 10.97 -4.96
C ARG A 167 15.14 10.80 -3.54
N PHE A 168 15.20 11.84 -2.74
CA PHE A 168 14.65 11.85 -1.39
C PHE A 168 14.24 13.25 -0.97
N GLY A 169 13.34 13.36 -0.01
CA GLY A 169 12.95 14.63 0.61
C GLY A 169 13.35 14.68 2.09
N ILE A 170 13.67 15.87 2.58
CA ILE A 170 13.96 16.08 4.00
C ILE A 170 12.67 16.43 4.70
N ARG A 171 12.22 15.59 5.63
CA ARG A 171 11.03 15.82 6.45
C ARG A 171 11.12 15.15 7.81
N THR A 172 10.26 15.60 8.72
CA THR A 172 9.97 14.92 9.98
C THR A 172 8.51 14.56 10.05
N LEU A 173 8.20 13.40 10.63
CA LEU A 173 6.84 12.97 10.97
C LEU A 173 6.73 12.83 12.49
N ALA A 174 5.59 13.25 13.05
CA ALA A 174 5.26 13.00 14.43
C ALA A 174 3.74 12.81 14.57
N TRP A 175 3.32 11.92 15.46
CA TRP A 175 1.92 11.65 15.76
C TRP A 175 1.69 11.43 17.24
N SER A 176 0.54 11.85 17.71
CA SER A 176 0.11 11.70 19.10
C SER A 176 -1.37 12.02 19.21
N GLY A 177 -1.95 11.93 20.39
CA GLY A 177 -3.31 12.41 20.64
C GLY A 177 -3.54 13.90 20.35
N LYS A 178 -2.48 14.66 20.03
CA LYS A 178 -2.55 16.07 19.64
C LYS A 178 -2.63 16.29 18.12
N GLY A 179 -2.54 15.20 17.32
CA GLY A 179 -2.59 15.26 15.86
C GLY A 179 -1.41 14.60 15.17
N PHE A 180 -1.37 14.77 13.86
CA PHE A 180 -0.29 14.37 12.97
C PHE A 180 0.47 15.61 12.49
N PHE A 181 1.78 15.55 12.51
CA PHE A 181 2.63 16.69 12.22
C PHE A 181 3.68 16.34 11.17
N VAL A 182 3.76 17.16 10.14
CA VAL A 182 4.85 17.14 9.16
C VAL A 182 5.69 18.40 9.37
N ASN A 183 6.99 18.24 9.57
CA ASN A 183 7.91 19.36 9.84
C ASN A 183 7.46 20.26 11.02
N GLY A 184 6.82 19.66 12.04
CA GLY A 184 6.27 20.37 13.18
C GLY A 184 4.97 21.14 12.93
N LYS A 185 4.45 21.14 11.67
CA LYS A 185 3.16 21.74 11.30
C LYS A 185 2.06 20.68 11.37
N GLU A 186 0.97 20.97 12.07
CA GLU A 186 -0.22 20.11 12.08
C GLU A 186 -0.73 19.91 10.66
N THR A 187 -0.98 18.64 10.30
CA THR A 187 -1.37 18.26 8.95
C THR A 187 -2.60 17.38 9.01
N LEU A 188 -3.70 17.84 8.41
CA LEU A 188 -4.94 17.09 8.28
C LEU A 188 -4.98 16.39 6.92
N LEU A 189 -5.24 15.07 6.91
CA LEU A 189 -5.24 14.26 5.71
C LEU A 189 -6.61 14.28 5.02
N ARG A 190 -6.67 14.91 3.85
CA ARG A 190 -7.81 14.86 2.91
C ARG A 190 -7.56 13.69 1.97
N GLY A 191 -7.92 12.48 2.44
CA GLY A 191 -7.53 11.23 1.83
C GLY A 191 -8.47 10.72 0.75
N ALA A 192 -7.89 10.06 -0.24
CA ALA A 192 -8.59 9.30 -1.27
C ALA A 192 -8.10 7.85 -1.28
N CYS A 193 -9.01 6.88 -1.12
CA CYS A 193 -8.71 5.49 -1.46
C CYS A 193 -8.68 5.37 -2.99
N ILE A 194 -7.68 4.65 -3.51
CA ILE A 194 -7.53 4.40 -4.95
C ILE A 194 -7.09 2.95 -5.19
N HIS A 195 -7.59 2.36 -6.26
CA HIS A 195 -7.03 1.10 -6.79
C HIS A 195 -5.89 1.37 -7.77
N HIS A 196 -5.14 0.33 -8.12
CA HIS A 196 -3.95 0.43 -8.97
C HIS A 196 -4.25 0.53 -10.47
N ASP A 197 -5.48 0.25 -10.90
CA ASP A 197 -5.84 0.27 -12.31
C ASP A 197 -5.94 1.70 -12.88
N ASN A 198 -5.67 1.81 -14.17
CA ASN A 198 -5.65 3.05 -14.94
C ASN A 198 -6.68 3.03 -16.09
N GLY A 199 -7.91 2.56 -15.82
CA GLY A 199 -8.99 2.56 -16.78
C GLY A 199 -8.66 1.76 -18.05
N ILE A 200 -8.65 2.41 -19.22
CA ILE A 200 -8.38 1.77 -20.51
C ILE A 200 -6.99 1.14 -20.61
N LEU A 201 -6.05 1.57 -19.79
CA LEU A 201 -4.70 0.99 -19.70
C LEU A 201 -4.67 -0.28 -18.84
N GLY A 202 -5.81 -0.67 -18.25
CA GLY A 202 -5.89 -1.80 -17.33
C GLY A 202 -5.03 -1.55 -16.09
N ALA A 203 -4.29 -2.57 -15.67
CA ALA A 203 -3.41 -2.49 -14.50
C ALA A 203 -2.03 -1.88 -14.77
N CYS A 204 -1.71 -1.50 -16.01
CA CYS A 204 -0.37 -1.03 -16.37
C CYS A 204 0.01 0.25 -15.63
N GLY A 205 1.14 0.19 -14.89
CA GLY A 205 1.71 1.29 -14.11
C GLY A 205 2.64 2.17 -14.93
N PHE A 206 2.12 2.88 -15.92
CA PHE A 206 2.91 3.81 -16.73
C PHE A 206 3.13 5.13 -15.99
N LYS A 207 4.37 5.62 -15.99
CA LYS A 207 4.78 6.86 -15.29
C LYS A 207 3.86 8.06 -15.57
N ASP A 208 3.56 8.33 -16.84
CA ASP A 208 2.74 9.47 -17.22
C ASP A 208 1.28 9.31 -16.80
N ALA A 209 0.76 8.07 -16.78
CA ALA A 209 -0.59 7.79 -16.31
C ALA A 209 -0.72 8.00 -14.80
N GLU A 210 0.25 7.51 -14.02
CA GLU A 210 0.28 7.72 -12.57
C GLU A 210 0.46 9.19 -12.21
N TYR A 211 1.37 9.89 -12.88
CA TYR A 211 1.57 11.33 -12.68
C TYR A 211 0.29 12.13 -12.97
N ARG A 212 -0.38 11.82 -14.09
CA ARG A 212 -1.68 12.43 -14.43
C ARG A 212 -2.73 12.20 -13.35
N ARG A 213 -2.84 10.98 -12.85
CA ARG A 213 -3.81 10.60 -11.82
C ARG A 213 -3.58 11.37 -10.51
N ILE A 214 -2.34 11.39 -10.03
CA ILE A 214 -1.97 12.12 -8.83
C ILE A 214 -2.16 13.63 -8.98
N LYS A 215 -1.83 14.20 -10.14
CA LYS A 215 -2.05 15.62 -10.43
C LYS A 215 -3.52 15.99 -10.35
N ILE A 216 -4.41 15.20 -10.94
CA ILE A 216 -5.86 15.45 -10.93
C ILE A 216 -6.41 15.33 -9.49
N LEU A 217 -5.97 14.31 -8.71
CA LEU A 217 -6.36 14.17 -7.31
C LEU A 217 -5.94 15.39 -6.49
N LYS A 218 -4.72 15.89 -6.67
CA LYS A 218 -4.23 17.10 -6.00
C LYS A 218 -5.06 18.34 -6.39
N GLU A 219 -5.32 18.53 -7.68
CA GLU A 219 -6.16 19.63 -8.19
C GLU A 219 -7.60 19.57 -7.66
N ALA A 220 -8.11 18.37 -7.37
CA ALA A 220 -9.42 18.16 -6.73
C ALA A 220 -9.40 18.43 -5.20
N GLY A 221 -8.23 18.75 -4.62
CA GLY A 221 -8.10 19.13 -3.21
C GLY A 221 -7.68 18.01 -2.27
N PHE A 222 -7.41 16.81 -2.76
CA PHE A 222 -6.80 15.74 -1.96
C PHE A 222 -5.33 16.06 -1.70
N ASN A 223 -4.85 15.71 -0.50
CA ASN A 223 -3.43 15.77 -0.14
C ASN A 223 -2.85 14.42 0.26
N ALA A 224 -3.69 13.39 0.29
CA ALA A 224 -3.27 12.03 0.65
C ALA A 224 -4.00 10.97 -0.19
N ILE A 225 -3.31 9.85 -0.44
CA ILE A 225 -3.90 8.63 -1.00
C ILE A 225 -3.68 7.45 -0.07
N ARG A 226 -4.61 6.49 -0.12
CA ARG A 226 -4.44 5.13 0.42
C ARG A 226 -4.49 4.16 -0.74
N SER A 227 -3.45 3.35 -0.87
CA SER A 227 -3.42 2.28 -1.86
C SER A 227 -4.34 1.13 -1.43
N SER A 228 -5.38 0.89 -2.19
CA SER A 228 -6.40 -0.10 -1.83
C SER A 228 -6.31 -1.31 -2.77
N HIS A 229 -5.99 -2.51 -2.32
CA HIS A 229 -5.47 -2.88 -1.02
C HIS A 229 -4.18 -3.66 -1.26
N ASN A 230 -3.14 -2.98 -1.73
CA ASN A 230 -1.87 -3.57 -2.16
C ASN A 230 -0.80 -2.48 -2.35
N PRO A 231 0.50 -2.83 -2.35
CA PRO A 231 1.56 -1.86 -2.59
C PRO A 231 1.44 -1.15 -3.94
N VAL A 232 1.61 0.18 -3.94
CA VAL A 232 1.60 1.00 -5.16
C VAL A 232 2.85 0.79 -6.02
N SER A 233 2.80 1.26 -7.27
CA SER A 233 3.97 1.27 -8.17
C SER A 233 5.00 2.34 -7.77
N LYS A 234 6.27 2.13 -8.16
CA LYS A 234 7.32 3.17 -8.05
C LYS A 234 6.92 4.44 -8.80
N ALA A 235 6.31 4.29 -9.97
CA ALA A 235 5.80 5.42 -10.76
C ALA A 235 4.76 6.26 -10.00
N MET A 236 3.89 5.62 -9.23
CA MET A 236 2.92 6.31 -8.36
C MET A 236 3.63 7.07 -7.24
N LEU A 237 4.61 6.45 -6.58
CA LEU A 237 5.38 7.09 -5.51
C LEU A 237 6.19 8.28 -6.03
N ASP A 238 6.84 8.14 -7.18
CA ASP A 238 7.55 9.23 -7.85
C ASP A 238 6.62 10.42 -8.10
N ALA A 239 5.41 10.17 -8.60
CA ALA A 239 4.42 11.20 -8.83
C ALA A 239 3.96 11.87 -7.52
N CYS A 240 3.77 11.09 -6.45
CA CYS A 240 3.42 11.61 -5.13
C CYS A 240 4.53 12.46 -4.53
N ASP A 241 5.79 12.04 -4.68
CA ASP A 241 6.96 12.80 -4.23
C ASP A 241 7.08 14.13 -4.96
N GLU A 242 6.92 14.14 -6.29
CA GLU A 242 7.04 15.33 -7.13
C GLU A 242 5.89 16.32 -6.94
N LEU A 243 4.69 15.82 -6.69
CA LEU A 243 3.48 16.64 -6.58
C LEU A 243 3.09 16.95 -5.13
N GLY A 244 3.73 16.36 -4.12
CA GLY A 244 3.41 16.59 -2.72
C GLY A 244 2.07 15.97 -2.31
N ILE A 245 1.91 14.67 -2.51
CA ILE A 245 0.78 13.87 -2.03
C ILE A 245 1.29 12.86 -1.01
N TYR A 246 0.69 12.81 0.17
CA TYR A 246 1.02 11.80 1.18
C TYR A 246 0.47 10.42 0.78
N VAL A 247 1.19 9.37 1.15
CA VAL A 247 0.82 7.99 0.83
C VAL A 247 0.69 7.16 2.10
N MET A 248 -0.44 6.50 2.24
CA MET A 248 -0.63 5.33 3.09
C MET A 248 -0.51 4.11 2.18
N ASP A 249 0.68 3.50 2.12
CA ASP A 249 0.88 2.29 1.33
C ASP A 249 0.39 1.07 2.10
N GLU A 250 -0.33 0.16 1.42
CA GLU A 250 -1.02 -0.94 2.06
C GLU A 250 -0.49 -2.29 1.59
N LEU A 251 -0.24 -3.20 2.55
CA LEU A 251 0.37 -4.49 2.28
C LEU A 251 -0.57 -5.43 1.52
N CYS A 252 -1.79 -5.64 2.04
CA CYS A 252 -2.74 -6.61 1.45
C CYS A 252 -4.16 -6.47 2.01
N ASP A 253 -5.09 -7.18 1.35
CA ASP A 253 -6.52 -7.21 1.72
C ASP A 253 -6.91 -8.35 2.68
N TYR A 254 -6.02 -9.28 2.98
CA TYR A 254 -6.29 -10.50 3.72
C TYR A 254 -5.07 -10.97 4.52
N TRP A 255 -5.31 -11.81 5.55
CA TRP A 255 -4.25 -12.55 6.24
C TRP A 255 -4.52 -14.06 6.24
N LEU A 256 -5.27 -14.55 7.24
CA LEU A 256 -5.52 -15.98 7.44
C LEU A 256 -6.78 -16.46 6.73
N ILE A 257 -7.79 -15.58 6.63
CA ILE A 257 -9.12 -15.92 6.14
C ILE A 257 -9.26 -15.44 4.70
N HIS A 258 -9.64 -16.35 3.82
CA HIS A 258 -9.92 -16.05 2.42
C HIS A 258 -11.14 -15.16 2.27
N LYS A 259 -11.00 -14.02 1.58
CA LYS A 259 -12.11 -13.18 1.14
C LYS A 259 -12.63 -13.59 -0.23
N ASN A 260 -11.78 -14.22 -1.01
CA ASN A 260 -12.09 -14.83 -2.29
C ASN A 260 -11.55 -16.27 -2.33
N PRO A 261 -12.15 -17.18 -3.12
CA PRO A 261 -11.74 -18.59 -3.13
C PRO A 261 -10.28 -18.83 -3.49
N TYR A 262 -9.66 -17.94 -4.24
CA TYR A 262 -8.32 -18.12 -4.79
C TYR A 262 -7.37 -16.97 -4.48
N ASP A 263 -7.65 -16.15 -3.45
CA ASP A 263 -6.65 -15.23 -2.92
C ASP A 263 -5.53 -15.96 -2.16
N HIS A 264 -4.45 -15.26 -1.83
CA HIS A 264 -3.29 -15.84 -1.17
C HIS A 264 -3.35 -15.81 0.36
N ALA A 265 -4.54 -15.82 0.96
CA ALA A 265 -4.70 -15.90 2.41
C ALA A 265 -4.22 -17.25 3.00
N GLY A 266 -4.26 -17.36 4.31
CA GLY A 266 -3.92 -18.58 5.03
C GLY A 266 -2.43 -18.93 4.94
N ASP A 267 -2.14 -20.19 4.61
CA ASP A 267 -0.77 -20.71 4.59
C ASP A 267 0.15 -19.96 3.63
N THR A 268 -0.35 -19.52 2.49
CA THR A 268 0.44 -18.74 1.53
C THR A 268 0.85 -17.40 2.15
N PHE A 269 -0.09 -16.68 2.74
CA PHE A 269 0.24 -15.43 3.46
C PHE A 269 1.26 -15.67 4.57
N LEU A 270 1.06 -16.67 5.41
CA LEU A 270 1.97 -16.97 6.53
C LEU A 270 3.41 -17.27 6.07
N GLN A 271 3.57 -17.87 4.89
CA GLN A 271 4.89 -18.17 4.34
C GLN A 271 5.58 -16.96 3.69
N TRP A 272 4.80 -15.98 3.19
CA TRP A 272 5.33 -14.95 2.29
C TRP A 272 5.27 -13.54 2.84
N TRP A 273 4.42 -13.21 3.80
CA TRP A 273 4.16 -11.84 4.23
C TRP A 273 5.42 -11.05 4.64
N LYS A 274 6.45 -11.70 5.21
CA LYS A 274 7.71 -11.02 5.56
C LYS A 274 8.44 -10.54 4.32
N LYS A 275 8.48 -11.36 3.28
CA LYS A 275 9.08 -10.98 1.99
C LYS A 275 8.29 -9.88 1.31
N ASP A 276 6.96 -9.92 1.41
CA ASP A 276 6.10 -8.88 0.84
C ASP A 276 6.25 -7.55 1.59
N VAL A 277 6.39 -7.58 2.92
CA VAL A 277 6.73 -6.39 3.73
C VAL A 277 8.12 -5.86 3.36
N ASP A 278 9.12 -6.72 3.25
CA ASP A 278 10.49 -6.30 2.88
C ASP A 278 10.50 -5.65 1.48
N ALA A 279 9.76 -6.21 0.52
CA ALA A 279 9.64 -5.67 -0.83
C ALA A 279 8.91 -4.29 -0.83
N MET A 280 7.81 -4.16 -0.07
CA MET A 280 7.08 -2.90 0.07
C MET A 280 7.98 -1.83 0.69
N ILE A 281 8.59 -2.12 1.85
CA ILE A 281 9.43 -1.15 2.57
C ILE A 281 10.70 -0.82 1.78
N GLY A 282 11.33 -1.80 1.13
CA GLY A 282 12.51 -1.57 0.30
C GLY A 282 12.23 -0.55 -0.80
N LYS A 283 11.12 -0.74 -1.50
CA LYS A 283 10.62 0.18 -2.52
C LYS A 283 10.33 1.58 -1.95
N ASP A 284 9.69 1.65 -0.78
CA ASP A 284 9.11 2.88 -0.21
C ASP A 284 10.10 3.74 0.56
N TYR A 285 11.19 3.14 1.05
CA TYR A 285 12.03 3.72 2.09
C TYR A 285 12.51 5.16 1.80
N ASN A 286 12.89 5.43 0.56
CA ASN A 286 13.44 6.73 0.16
C ASN A 286 12.37 7.73 -0.30
N HIS A 287 11.10 7.32 -0.41
CA HIS A 287 10.00 8.18 -0.84
C HIS A 287 9.47 9.04 0.32
N PRO A 288 9.65 10.37 0.30
CA PRO A 288 9.16 11.24 1.37
C PRO A 288 7.63 11.29 1.45
N SER A 289 6.93 10.99 0.36
CA SER A 289 5.48 10.93 0.31
C SER A 289 4.88 9.83 1.18
N VAL A 290 5.55 8.69 1.35
CA VAL A 290 5.06 7.59 2.20
C VAL A 290 5.14 8.00 3.67
N ILE A 291 3.99 8.08 4.33
CA ILE A 291 3.87 8.52 5.73
C ILE A 291 3.36 7.43 6.68
N MET A 292 2.68 6.42 6.14
CA MET A 292 2.12 5.29 6.89
C MET A 292 2.23 4.00 6.10
N TYR A 293 2.42 2.89 6.81
CA TYR A 293 2.27 1.53 6.31
C TYR A 293 0.99 0.91 6.87
N SER A 294 0.03 0.60 6.02
CA SER A 294 -1.15 -0.16 6.39
C SER A 294 -0.89 -1.66 6.24
N ILE A 295 -1.01 -2.39 7.33
CA ILE A 295 -0.66 -3.83 7.37
C ILE A 295 -1.79 -4.74 6.89
N GLY A 296 -2.97 -4.20 6.62
CA GLY A 296 -4.09 -4.98 6.10
C GLY A 296 -5.40 -4.18 6.07
N ASN A 297 -6.35 -4.70 5.28
CA ASN A 297 -7.67 -4.11 5.14
C ASN A 297 -8.75 -5.06 5.65
N GLU A 298 -9.66 -4.54 6.47
CA GLU A 298 -10.88 -5.24 6.94
C GLU A 298 -10.63 -6.70 7.40
N ILE A 299 -9.56 -6.89 8.15
CA ILE A 299 -9.13 -8.18 8.67
C ILE A 299 -10.09 -8.62 9.79
N SER A 300 -10.97 -9.57 9.49
CA SER A 300 -11.99 -10.03 10.45
C SER A 300 -11.36 -10.74 11.65
N GLU A 301 -10.27 -11.47 11.43
CA GLU A 301 -9.53 -12.20 12.47
C GLU A 301 -8.88 -11.33 13.54
N LEU A 302 -8.85 -10.01 13.39
CA LEU A 302 -8.49 -9.07 14.48
C LEU A 302 -9.37 -9.26 15.72
N GLY A 303 -10.58 -9.83 15.56
CA GLY A 303 -11.43 -10.26 16.67
C GLY A 303 -10.98 -11.54 17.38
N THR A 304 -10.00 -12.27 16.87
CA THR A 304 -9.51 -13.55 17.39
C THR A 304 -8.13 -13.44 18.03
N LEU A 305 -7.78 -14.36 18.93
CA LEU A 305 -6.44 -14.38 19.54
C LEU A 305 -5.32 -14.57 18.50
N GLU A 306 -5.59 -15.37 17.47
CA GLU A 306 -4.62 -15.65 16.42
C GLU A 306 -4.34 -14.40 15.58
N GLY A 307 -5.39 -13.73 15.11
CA GLY A 307 -5.27 -12.49 14.34
C GLY A 307 -4.66 -11.34 15.16
N GLN A 308 -4.97 -11.25 16.46
CA GLN A 308 -4.36 -10.26 17.37
C GLN A 308 -2.86 -10.48 17.53
N LYS A 309 -2.41 -11.74 17.69
CA LYS A 309 -0.97 -12.07 17.73
C LYS A 309 -0.29 -11.73 16.42
N LEU A 310 -0.92 -12.05 15.31
CA LEU A 310 -0.38 -11.76 13.99
C LEU A 310 -0.33 -10.25 13.72
N CYS A 311 -1.35 -9.49 14.13
CA CYS A 311 -1.35 -8.02 14.07
C CYS A 311 -0.12 -7.44 14.78
N LYS A 312 0.15 -7.91 16.01
CA LYS A 312 1.32 -7.48 16.76
C LYS A 312 2.61 -7.88 16.07
N GLU A 313 2.71 -9.12 15.55
CA GLU A 313 3.92 -9.63 14.89
C GLU A 313 4.24 -8.82 13.62
N ILE A 314 3.24 -8.56 12.77
CA ILE A 314 3.42 -7.78 11.54
C ILE A 314 3.79 -6.33 11.90
N SER A 315 3.07 -5.70 12.84
CA SER A 315 3.35 -4.32 13.26
C SER A 315 4.78 -4.16 13.79
N ASP A 316 5.21 -5.09 14.65
CA ASP A 316 6.57 -5.08 15.19
C ASP A 316 7.63 -5.34 14.11
N TYR A 317 7.31 -6.14 13.10
CA TYR A 317 8.21 -6.41 11.98
C TYR A 317 8.39 -5.17 11.10
N VAL A 318 7.28 -4.52 10.72
CA VAL A 318 7.29 -3.28 9.94
C VAL A 318 8.09 -2.19 10.65
N ARG A 319 7.86 -1.96 11.97
CA ARG A 319 8.62 -0.96 12.74
C ARG A 319 10.12 -1.25 12.80
N ARG A 320 10.53 -2.52 12.85
CA ARG A 320 11.96 -2.87 12.80
C ARG A 320 12.58 -2.65 11.43
N ALA A 321 11.79 -2.80 10.36
CA ALA A 321 12.26 -2.58 9.01
C ALA A 321 12.33 -1.08 8.65
N ASP A 322 11.39 -0.28 9.21
CA ASP A 322 11.37 1.17 9.08
C ASP A 322 10.69 1.83 10.31
N GLU A 323 11.49 2.46 11.15
CA GLU A 323 11.01 3.17 12.35
C GLU A 323 10.55 4.62 12.09
N THR A 324 10.66 5.09 10.86
CA THR A 324 10.42 6.51 10.50
C THR A 324 8.97 6.79 10.09
N ARG A 325 8.15 5.76 9.94
CA ARG A 325 6.76 5.85 9.49
C ARG A 325 5.81 5.15 10.44
N ALA A 326 4.57 5.64 10.52
CA ALA A 326 3.54 5.06 11.36
C ALA A 326 3.02 3.75 10.78
N VAL A 327 2.68 2.79 11.65
CA VAL A 327 1.97 1.55 11.29
C VAL A 327 0.49 1.73 11.56
N THR A 328 -0.34 1.40 10.58
CA THR A 328 -1.81 1.43 10.63
C THR A 328 -2.42 0.13 10.09
N CYS A 329 -3.73 0.00 10.21
CA CYS A 329 -4.52 -1.06 9.59
C CYS A 329 -5.94 -0.52 9.33
N GLY A 330 -6.53 -0.85 8.20
CA GLY A 330 -7.92 -0.50 7.88
C GLY A 330 -8.90 -1.44 8.59
N ILE A 331 -9.38 -1.04 9.78
CA ILE A 331 -10.16 -1.90 10.67
C ILE A 331 -11.66 -1.74 10.42
N ASN A 332 -12.34 -2.81 10.02
CA ASN A 332 -13.79 -2.89 10.06
C ASN A 332 -14.24 -3.50 11.38
N LEU A 333 -14.69 -2.64 12.30
CA LEU A 333 -15.06 -3.05 13.65
C LEU A 333 -16.29 -3.96 13.72
N MET A 334 -17.16 -3.93 12.72
CA MET A 334 -18.28 -4.89 12.63
C MET A 334 -17.73 -6.30 12.37
N LEU A 335 -16.87 -6.48 11.39
CA LEU A 335 -16.28 -7.77 11.03
C LEU A 335 -15.48 -8.34 12.21
N ALA A 336 -14.58 -7.56 12.78
CA ALA A 336 -13.78 -7.98 13.93
C ALA A 336 -14.64 -8.32 15.17
N SER A 337 -15.71 -7.54 15.43
CA SER A 337 -16.65 -7.85 16.53
C SER A 337 -17.46 -9.11 16.30
N MET A 338 -17.78 -9.43 15.05
CA MET A 338 -18.46 -10.70 14.70
C MET A 338 -17.51 -11.88 14.89
N ALA A 339 -16.28 -11.79 14.41
CA ALA A 339 -15.26 -12.82 14.59
C ALA A 339 -14.95 -13.08 16.08
N ALA A 340 -14.89 -12.04 16.91
CA ALA A 340 -14.74 -12.15 18.37
C ALA A 340 -15.86 -12.98 19.02
N LYS A 341 -17.03 -13.04 18.41
CA LYS A 341 -18.18 -13.87 18.86
C LYS A 341 -18.22 -15.26 18.22
N GLY A 342 -17.23 -15.58 17.38
CA GLY A 342 -17.18 -16.83 16.61
C GLY A 342 -18.21 -16.90 15.49
N SER A 343 -18.56 -15.76 14.91
CA SER A 343 -19.41 -15.64 13.72
C SER A 343 -18.74 -14.71 12.73
N GLY A 344 -18.97 -14.88 11.44
CA GLY A 344 -18.36 -14.03 10.42
C GLY A 344 -18.96 -14.22 9.04
N ILE A 345 -18.54 -13.35 8.12
CA ILE A 345 -19.02 -13.34 6.73
C ILE A 345 -18.15 -14.25 5.86
N TYR A 346 -16.88 -14.40 6.22
CA TYR A 346 -15.87 -15.09 5.40
C TYR A 346 -15.57 -16.52 5.86
N GLY A 347 -16.41 -17.13 6.70
CA GLY A 347 -16.25 -18.53 7.12
C GLY A 347 -15.37 -18.75 8.35
N GLU A 348 -15.31 -17.76 9.24
CA GLU A 348 -14.59 -17.82 10.51
C GLU A 348 -15.01 -19.04 11.33
N LYS A 349 -14.05 -19.79 11.89
CA LYS A 349 -14.28 -21.02 12.66
C LYS A 349 -14.72 -20.73 14.08
N LYS A 350 -15.77 -21.36 14.55
CA LYS A 350 -16.17 -21.37 15.95
C LYS A 350 -15.49 -22.53 16.68
N ASN A 351 -14.53 -22.22 17.56
CA ASN A 351 -13.85 -23.23 18.41
C ASN A 351 -13.28 -24.43 17.62
N GLY A 352 -12.64 -24.21 16.47
CA GLY A 352 -12.03 -25.24 15.64
C GLY A 352 -13.03 -26.11 14.85
N LYS A 353 -14.32 -25.77 14.85
CA LYS A 353 -15.32 -26.42 14.01
C LYS A 353 -15.74 -25.50 12.87
N GLU A 354 -15.71 -25.98 11.65
CA GLU A 354 -16.22 -25.26 10.49
C GLU A 354 -17.68 -24.87 10.71
N ASN A 355 -18.02 -23.63 10.42
CA ASN A 355 -19.39 -23.16 10.51
C ASN A 355 -20.15 -23.60 9.26
N LYS A 356 -20.63 -24.85 9.27
CA LYS A 356 -21.38 -25.46 8.15
C LYS A 356 -22.68 -24.72 7.80
N ASN A 357 -23.17 -23.82 8.65
CA ASN A 357 -24.41 -23.08 8.41
C ASN A 357 -24.22 -21.78 7.61
N GLY A 358 -22.97 -21.30 7.42
CA GLY A 358 -22.68 -20.17 6.56
C GLY A 358 -22.39 -20.55 5.10
N SER A 359 -21.99 -21.81 4.87
CA SER A 359 -21.47 -22.26 3.56
C SER A 359 -22.54 -22.67 2.56
N MET A 360 -23.76 -22.98 2.98
CA MET A 360 -24.74 -23.59 2.06
C MET A 360 -25.40 -22.64 1.04
N ALA A 361 -25.24 -21.33 1.18
CA ALA A 361 -25.73 -20.36 0.16
C ALA A 361 -24.58 -19.67 -0.61
N MET A 362 -23.34 -19.94 -0.28
CA MET A 362 -22.17 -19.15 -0.69
C MET A 362 -21.23 -19.87 -1.67
N ASP A 363 -21.38 -21.16 -1.90
CA ASP A 363 -20.53 -21.89 -2.87
C ASP A 363 -20.73 -21.48 -4.34
N SER A 364 -21.73 -20.64 -4.61
CA SER A 364 -22.03 -20.18 -5.98
C SER A 364 -21.96 -18.66 -6.18
N MET A 365 -21.76 -17.86 -5.13
CA MET A 365 -21.56 -16.41 -5.25
C MET A 365 -20.23 -16.00 -4.60
N PRO A 366 -19.46 -15.09 -5.22
CA PRO A 366 -18.30 -14.48 -4.55
C PRO A 366 -18.75 -13.86 -3.22
N THR A 367 -18.08 -14.18 -2.12
CA THR A 367 -18.37 -13.63 -0.78
C THR A 367 -18.34 -12.12 -0.76
N SER A 368 -17.47 -11.51 -1.58
CA SER A 368 -17.39 -10.08 -1.82
C SER A 368 -18.65 -9.49 -2.45
N ALA A 369 -19.32 -10.17 -3.37
CA ALA A 369 -20.56 -9.67 -3.97
C ALA A 369 -21.70 -9.62 -2.94
N LEU A 370 -21.79 -10.61 -2.04
CA LEU A 370 -22.74 -10.61 -0.94
C LEU A 370 -22.43 -9.49 0.07
N TYR A 371 -21.16 -9.29 0.40
CA TYR A 371 -20.71 -8.19 1.26
C TYR A 371 -21.10 -6.83 0.66
N ASN A 372 -20.86 -6.62 -0.62
CA ASN A 372 -21.22 -5.38 -1.30
C ASN A 372 -22.74 -5.10 -1.30
N VAL A 373 -23.56 -6.13 -1.51
CA VAL A 373 -25.03 -6.01 -1.39
C VAL A 373 -25.43 -5.67 0.05
N LEU A 374 -24.76 -6.25 1.02
CA LEU A 374 -25.00 -5.98 2.44
C LEU A 374 -24.59 -4.55 2.80
N MET A 375 -23.43 -4.08 2.35
CA MET A 375 -22.92 -2.72 2.56
C MET A 375 -23.85 -1.67 2.01
N ASN A 376 -24.34 -1.83 0.78
CA ASN A 376 -25.29 -0.90 0.16
C ASN A 376 -26.61 -0.81 0.93
N LYS A 377 -27.06 -1.88 1.58
CA LYS A 377 -28.32 -1.89 2.35
C LYS A 377 -28.13 -1.53 3.82
N MET A 378 -26.95 -1.74 4.38
CA MET A 378 -26.68 -1.71 5.83
C MET A 378 -25.60 -0.72 6.26
N GLY A 379 -25.12 0.17 5.39
CA GLY A 379 -24.01 1.10 5.71
C GLY A 379 -24.21 1.86 7.04
N GLY A 380 -25.44 2.31 7.32
CA GLY A 380 -25.77 2.96 8.60
C GLY A 380 -25.78 2.00 9.81
N VAL A 381 -25.86 0.68 9.59
CA VAL A 381 -25.77 -0.34 10.66
C VAL A 381 -24.31 -0.60 11.00
N ILE A 382 -23.44 -0.63 10.00
CA ILE A 382 -21.99 -0.83 10.17
C ILE A 382 -21.41 0.29 11.03
N ASP A 383 -21.70 1.53 10.67
CA ASP A 383 -21.32 2.71 11.46
C ASP A 383 -21.80 2.60 12.92
N LYS A 384 -23.08 2.26 13.15
CA LYS A 384 -23.62 2.07 14.50
C LYS A 384 -22.96 0.92 15.27
N MET A 385 -22.55 -0.14 14.58
CA MET A 385 -21.86 -1.27 15.23
C MET A 385 -20.44 -0.89 15.68
N ALA A 386 -19.77 0.03 15.00
CA ALA A 386 -18.44 0.52 15.37
C ALA A 386 -18.40 1.20 16.75
N SER A 387 -19.53 1.71 17.26
CA SER A 387 -19.63 2.36 18.57
C SER A 387 -20.13 1.44 19.69
N LYS A 388 -20.38 0.16 19.42
CA LYS A 388 -20.90 -0.79 20.42
C LYS A 388 -19.78 -1.29 21.35
N PRO A 389 -20.12 -1.72 22.60
CA PRO A 389 -19.14 -2.29 23.54
C PRO A 389 -18.35 -3.49 23.02
N ALA A 390 -18.88 -4.21 22.03
CA ALA A 390 -18.16 -5.31 21.39
C ALA A 390 -16.96 -4.79 20.57
N ALA A 391 -17.12 -3.64 19.92
CA ALA A 391 -16.04 -2.97 19.19
C ALA A 391 -14.98 -2.42 20.15
N ASP A 392 -15.40 -1.87 21.31
CA ASP A 392 -14.45 -1.37 22.33
C ASP A 392 -13.49 -2.48 22.77
N LYS A 393 -14.00 -3.68 23.04
CA LYS A 393 -13.18 -4.83 23.44
C LYS A 393 -12.15 -5.24 22.38
N VAL A 394 -12.46 -5.07 21.11
CA VAL A 394 -11.52 -5.33 20.02
C VAL A 394 -10.45 -4.23 20.01
N CYS A 395 -10.87 -2.97 20.01
CA CYS A 395 -9.95 -1.81 19.98
C CYS A 395 -9.00 -1.80 21.18
N ASP A 396 -9.49 -2.11 22.40
CA ASP A 396 -8.64 -2.15 23.60
C ASP A 396 -7.46 -3.13 23.48
N ILE A 397 -7.59 -4.13 22.62
CA ILE A 397 -6.54 -5.14 22.38
C ILE A 397 -5.65 -4.76 21.21
N ILE A 398 -6.24 -4.36 20.08
CA ILE A 398 -5.48 -4.19 18.82
C ILE A 398 -4.89 -2.80 18.63
N ASP A 399 -5.58 -1.75 19.09
CA ASP A 399 -5.11 -0.38 18.88
C ASP A 399 -3.72 -0.12 19.49
N PRO A 400 -3.35 -0.71 20.66
CA PRO A 400 -2.00 -0.57 21.19
C PRO A 400 -0.89 -1.21 20.34
N PHE A 401 -1.24 -2.04 19.35
CA PHE A 401 -0.27 -2.61 18.43
C PHE A 401 0.01 -1.71 17.22
N LEU A 402 -0.82 -0.69 17.01
CA LEU A 402 -0.74 0.25 15.90
C LEU A 402 -0.29 1.63 16.39
N ASP A 403 0.40 2.37 15.55
CA ASP A 403 0.77 3.76 15.85
C ASP A 403 -0.40 4.70 15.59
N ILE A 404 -1.16 4.43 14.53
CA ILE A 404 -2.35 5.20 14.14
C ILE A 404 -3.44 4.21 13.73
N PRO A 405 -4.31 3.73 14.65
CA PRO A 405 -5.45 2.90 14.28
C PRO A 405 -6.32 3.54 13.20
N GLY A 406 -6.55 2.80 12.11
CA GLY A 406 -7.40 3.22 11.01
C GLY A 406 -8.77 2.54 11.09
N TYR A 407 -9.85 3.31 11.01
CA TYR A 407 -11.21 2.76 11.08
C TYR A 407 -11.96 2.91 9.76
N ASN A 408 -12.48 1.80 9.23
CA ASN A 408 -13.34 1.78 8.06
C ASN A 408 -14.80 1.96 8.47
N TYR A 409 -15.51 2.93 7.85
CA TYR A 409 -16.95 3.18 8.03
C TYR A 409 -17.41 3.37 9.47
N ALA A 410 -16.64 4.11 10.28
CA ALA A 410 -16.85 4.23 11.72
C ALA A 410 -17.07 5.67 12.21
N THR A 411 -17.78 6.49 11.44
CA THR A 411 -18.08 7.90 11.76
C THR A 411 -18.61 8.09 13.18
N SER A 412 -19.50 7.19 13.64
CA SER A 412 -20.11 7.26 14.97
C SER A 412 -19.12 6.99 16.12
N ARG A 413 -17.92 6.47 15.80
CA ARG A 413 -16.87 6.18 16.78
C ARG A 413 -15.93 7.34 17.05
N TYR A 414 -15.71 8.22 16.10
CA TYR A 414 -14.64 9.23 16.17
C TYR A 414 -14.71 10.11 17.42
N GLU A 415 -15.89 10.67 17.74
CA GLU A 415 -16.05 11.46 18.96
C GLU A 415 -15.86 10.64 20.25
N LYS A 416 -16.31 9.37 20.23
CA LYS A 416 -16.13 8.44 21.36
C LYS A 416 -14.65 8.15 21.63
N GLU A 417 -13.86 7.92 20.55
CA GLU A 417 -12.41 7.74 20.68
C GLU A 417 -11.74 9.00 21.19
N ALA A 418 -12.09 10.16 20.64
CA ALA A 418 -11.53 11.42 21.10
C ALA A 418 -11.81 11.72 22.58
N GLN A 419 -12.94 11.26 23.12
CA GLN A 419 -13.32 11.45 24.52
C GLN A 419 -12.69 10.40 25.45
N ASN A 420 -12.68 9.13 25.02
CA ASN A 420 -12.27 8.01 25.87
C ASN A 420 -10.77 7.72 25.81
N HIS A 421 -10.14 8.03 24.66
CA HIS A 421 -8.74 7.73 24.35
C HIS A 421 -8.06 8.95 23.68
N PRO A 422 -8.04 10.11 24.36
CA PRO A 422 -7.48 11.34 23.79
C PRO A 422 -5.97 11.26 23.50
N GLU A 423 -5.29 10.27 24.05
CA GLU A 423 -3.87 9.98 23.81
C GLU A 423 -3.63 9.25 22.47
N ARG A 424 -4.64 8.58 21.91
CA ARG A 424 -4.52 7.85 20.64
C ARG A 424 -4.63 8.79 19.45
N CYS A 425 -3.72 8.66 18.49
CA CYS A 425 -3.86 9.25 17.17
C CYS A 425 -4.64 8.25 16.30
N ILE A 426 -5.72 8.68 15.65
CA ILE A 426 -6.58 7.81 14.82
C ILE A 426 -6.84 8.42 13.45
N VAL A 427 -7.22 7.59 12.49
CA VAL A 427 -7.59 8.03 11.13
C VAL A 427 -8.84 7.31 10.64
N GLY A 428 -9.69 8.00 9.88
CA GLY A 428 -10.73 7.37 9.08
C GLY A 428 -10.10 6.79 7.82
N SER A 429 -9.83 5.48 7.84
CA SER A 429 -9.09 4.85 6.75
C SER A 429 -9.95 4.54 5.52
N GLU A 430 -11.28 4.50 5.68
CA GLU A 430 -12.21 4.30 4.59
C GLU A 430 -13.62 4.80 4.94
N THR A 431 -14.18 5.69 4.09
CA THR A 431 -15.50 6.28 4.33
C THR A 431 -16.28 6.47 3.03
N LEU A 432 -17.60 6.36 3.11
CA LEU A 432 -18.45 6.64 1.94
C LEU A 432 -18.56 8.15 1.68
N PRO A 433 -18.68 8.60 0.41
CA PRO A 433 -18.84 10.02 0.05
C PRO A 433 -19.97 10.72 0.81
N LEU A 434 -21.08 10.03 1.06
CA LEU A 434 -22.22 10.56 1.83
C LEU A 434 -21.84 10.98 3.27
N SER A 435 -20.79 10.42 3.85
CA SER A 435 -20.31 10.75 5.19
C SER A 435 -19.22 11.82 5.20
N LEU A 436 -18.67 12.17 4.05
CA LEU A 436 -17.49 13.04 3.91
C LEU A 436 -17.65 14.36 4.67
N TYR A 437 -18.73 15.09 4.45
CA TYR A 437 -18.94 16.37 5.14
C TYR A 437 -18.96 16.21 6.67
N LYS A 438 -19.69 15.22 7.18
CA LYS A 438 -19.80 14.94 8.62
C LYS A 438 -18.44 14.54 9.19
N ASN A 439 -17.73 13.63 8.52
CA ASN A 439 -16.43 13.19 8.95
C ASN A 439 -15.42 14.33 8.97
N TRP A 440 -15.44 15.20 7.95
CA TRP A 440 -14.55 16.35 7.92
C TRP A 440 -14.82 17.36 9.03
N GLN A 441 -16.11 17.55 9.46
CA GLN A 441 -16.40 18.34 10.66
C GLN A 441 -15.84 17.70 11.91
N LEU A 442 -15.83 16.36 12.01
CA LEU A 442 -15.23 15.63 13.13
C LEU A 442 -13.70 15.72 13.12
N VAL A 443 -13.05 15.61 11.95
CA VAL A 443 -11.60 15.83 11.79
C VAL A 443 -11.21 17.22 12.31
N LYS A 444 -11.95 18.25 11.96
CA LYS A 444 -11.69 19.62 12.47
C LYS A 444 -11.96 19.79 13.96
N LYS A 445 -12.81 18.96 14.55
CA LYS A 445 -13.22 19.06 15.97
C LYS A 445 -12.34 18.25 16.91
N CYS A 446 -11.90 17.08 16.47
CA CYS A 446 -11.19 16.09 17.29
C CYS A 446 -9.71 16.10 16.92
N ALA A 447 -8.87 16.71 17.74
CA ALA A 447 -7.44 16.87 17.43
C ALA A 447 -6.70 15.55 17.15
N ASN A 448 -7.14 14.45 17.76
CA ASN A 448 -6.55 13.13 17.58
C ASN A 448 -7.06 12.37 16.34
N LEU A 449 -8.07 12.88 15.62
CA LEU A 449 -8.54 12.36 14.35
C LEU A 449 -7.87 13.14 13.21
N ILE A 450 -6.83 12.56 12.63
CA ILE A 450 -5.90 13.27 11.75
C ILE A 450 -6.36 13.39 10.29
N GLY A 451 -7.42 12.71 9.91
CA GLY A 451 -7.92 12.75 8.53
C GLY A 451 -8.96 11.69 8.26
N ASP A 452 -9.43 11.68 7.02
CA ASP A 452 -10.44 10.75 6.54
C ASP A 452 -10.16 10.41 5.08
N PHE A 453 -10.21 9.12 4.72
CA PHE A 453 -9.94 8.61 3.38
C PHE A 453 -11.24 8.13 2.73
N MET A 454 -11.61 8.77 1.65
CA MET A 454 -12.86 8.52 0.96
C MET A 454 -12.79 7.30 0.04
N TRP A 455 -13.79 6.44 0.08
CA TRP A 455 -14.01 5.32 -0.83
C TRP A 455 -14.98 5.70 -1.96
N THR A 456 -14.53 6.01 -3.18
CA THR A 456 -13.13 6.16 -3.59
C THR A 456 -12.91 7.55 -4.17
N GLY A 457 -11.67 8.00 -4.13
CA GLY A 457 -11.31 9.26 -4.79
C GLY A 457 -11.32 9.13 -6.31
N TRP A 458 -10.84 8.02 -6.83
CA TRP A 458 -10.81 7.69 -8.26
C TRP A 458 -11.60 6.41 -8.53
N ASP A 459 -12.45 6.44 -9.55
CA ASP A 459 -13.21 5.26 -9.95
C ASP A 459 -12.30 4.18 -10.53
N TYR A 460 -12.73 2.94 -10.46
CA TYR A 460 -11.90 1.80 -10.82
C TYR A 460 -12.67 0.76 -11.63
N LEU A 461 -11.92 -0.07 -12.35
CA LEU A 461 -12.47 -1.23 -13.02
C LEU A 461 -12.89 -2.25 -11.95
N GLY A 462 -14.14 -2.68 -12.01
CA GLY A 462 -14.71 -3.58 -11.01
C GLY A 462 -15.36 -4.80 -11.67
N GLU A 463 -14.88 -5.97 -11.32
CA GLU A 463 -15.56 -7.22 -11.65
C GLU A 463 -16.70 -7.52 -10.67
N THR A 464 -16.61 -6.96 -9.47
CA THR A 464 -17.56 -7.16 -8.36
C THR A 464 -18.11 -5.84 -7.80
N GLY A 465 -17.84 -4.72 -8.48
CA GLY A 465 -18.02 -3.32 -8.11
C GLY A 465 -19.12 -2.98 -7.12
N LEU A 466 -18.71 -2.35 -6.04
CA LEU A 466 -19.58 -1.54 -5.21
C LEU A 466 -20.03 -0.35 -6.07
N GLY A 467 -21.35 -0.16 -6.27
CA GLY A 467 -21.84 0.96 -7.07
C GLY A 467 -21.81 0.76 -8.58
N THR A 468 -21.67 -0.49 -9.04
CA THR A 468 -21.69 -0.82 -10.48
C THR A 468 -22.82 -0.14 -11.22
N ILE A 469 -22.49 0.64 -12.26
CA ILE A 469 -23.46 1.28 -13.15
C ILE A 469 -24.16 0.19 -13.98
N ARG A 470 -25.49 0.16 -13.91
CA ARG A 470 -26.32 -0.75 -14.71
C ARG A 470 -27.18 0.06 -15.66
N TYR A 471 -27.08 -0.23 -16.92
CA TYR A 471 -27.97 0.31 -17.93
C TYR A 471 -29.18 -0.60 -18.05
N VAL A 472 -30.35 -0.12 -17.64
CA VAL A 472 -31.60 -0.90 -17.70
C VAL A 472 -32.59 -0.29 -18.66
N LYS A 473 -33.39 -1.12 -19.34
CA LYS A 473 -34.54 -0.67 -20.09
C LYS A 473 -35.56 -0.06 -19.13
N LYS A 474 -35.98 1.17 -19.38
CA LYS A 474 -36.88 1.90 -18.49
C LYS A 474 -38.22 1.18 -18.27
N GLU A 475 -38.69 0.48 -19.29
CA GLU A 475 -40.01 -0.17 -19.33
C GLU A 475 -40.02 -1.50 -18.59
N THR A 476 -38.93 -2.25 -18.64
CA THR A 476 -38.86 -3.64 -18.10
C THR A 476 -37.96 -3.78 -16.90
N GLY A 477 -37.08 -2.82 -16.64
CA GLY A 477 -35.99 -2.96 -15.64
C GLY A 477 -34.93 -3.97 -16.02
N GLU A 478 -35.00 -4.54 -17.24
CA GLU A 478 -34.07 -5.54 -17.76
C GLU A 478 -32.70 -4.90 -18.04
N ASN A 479 -31.60 -5.51 -17.58
CA ASN A 479 -30.25 -5.05 -17.86
C ASN A 479 -29.95 -5.16 -19.36
N ILE A 480 -29.63 -4.02 -20.01
CA ILE A 480 -29.33 -3.94 -21.44
C ILE A 480 -28.02 -4.68 -21.76
N TYR A 481 -27.08 -4.68 -20.81
CA TYR A 481 -25.76 -5.33 -20.93
C TYR A 481 -25.54 -6.32 -19.78
N PRO A 482 -26.23 -7.48 -19.79
CA PRO A 482 -26.05 -8.50 -18.76
C PRO A 482 -24.60 -9.01 -18.79
N GLY A 483 -23.91 -8.93 -17.66
CA GLY A 483 -22.53 -9.37 -17.51
C GLY A 483 -21.45 -8.29 -17.73
N LEU A 484 -21.82 -7.09 -18.13
CA LEU A 484 -20.87 -5.95 -18.26
C LEU A 484 -20.93 -5.00 -17.06
N ALA A 485 -20.38 -5.40 -15.93
CA ALA A 485 -20.06 -4.51 -14.83
C ALA A 485 -18.58 -4.10 -14.98
N ILE A 486 -18.32 -3.06 -15.77
CA ILE A 486 -16.95 -2.65 -16.11
C ILE A 486 -16.40 -1.65 -15.08
N LEU A 487 -17.27 -0.81 -14.49
CA LEU A 487 -16.87 0.26 -13.58
C LEU A 487 -17.54 0.09 -12.22
N ALA A 488 -16.80 0.42 -11.15
CA ALA A 488 -17.37 0.43 -9.81
C ALA A 488 -18.40 1.54 -9.61
N GLY A 489 -18.20 2.70 -10.20
CA GLY A 489 -19.12 3.83 -10.14
C GLY A 489 -19.19 4.54 -8.79
N CYS A 490 -18.21 4.35 -7.92
CA CYS A 490 -18.15 4.95 -6.59
C CYS A 490 -17.09 6.06 -6.46
N GLY A 491 -16.25 6.26 -7.47
CA GLY A 491 -15.25 7.32 -7.48
C GLY A 491 -15.87 8.70 -7.66
N VAL A 492 -15.41 9.68 -6.90
CA VAL A 492 -15.81 11.11 -7.12
C VAL A 492 -15.11 11.71 -8.33
N ILE A 493 -14.00 11.11 -8.73
CA ILE A 493 -13.38 11.33 -10.04
C ILE A 493 -13.65 10.04 -10.84
N ASP A 494 -14.16 10.19 -12.04
CA ASP A 494 -14.46 9.04 -12.89
C ASP A 494 -13.19 8.37 -13.42
N ILE A 495 -13.33 7.22 -14.07
CA ILE A 495 -12.20 6.43 -14.58
C ILE A 495 -11.36 7.17 -15.65
N CYS A 496 -11.92 8.21 -16.28
CA CYS A 496 -11.26 9.05 -17.26
C CYS A 496 -10.57 10.27 -16.62
N GLY A 497 -10.79 10.50 -15.32
CA GLY A 497 -10.22 11.63 -14.58
C GLY A 497 -11.12 12.89 -14.60
N MET A 498 -12.39 12.72 -14.89
CA MET A 498 -13.35 13.83 -14.82
C MET A 498 -14.01 13.86 -13.44
N GLN A 499 -14.03 15.03 -12.82
CA GLN A 499 -14.74 15.24 -11.56
C GLN A 499 -16.24 15.05 -11.77
N ARG A 500 -16.87 14.28 -10.90
CA ARG A 500 -18.32 14.13 -10.91
C ARG A 500 -19.01 15.33 -10.25
N PRO A 501 -20.23 15.67 -10.65
CA PRO A 501 -20.93 16.88 -10.13
C PRO A 501 -21.34 16.77 -8.64
N GLU A 502 -21.24 15.62 -8.02
CA GLU A 502 -21.72 15.32 -6.66
C GLU A 502 -20.75 15.78 -5.54
#